data_ef0a45996a80e910164bac94e4591888
#
_entry.id   ef0a45996a80e910164bac94e4591888
#
_cell.length_a   1.000
_cell.length_b   1.000
_cell.length_c   1.000
_cell.angle_alpha   90.00
_cell.angle_beta   90.00
_cell.angle_gamma   90.00
#
_symmetry.space_group_name_H-M   'P 1'
#
loop_
_entity.id
_entity.type
_entity.pdbx_description
1 polymer ?
#
loop_
_entity_poly.entity_id
_entity_poly.type
_entity_poly.pdbx_seq_one_letter_code
_entity_poly.pdbx_strand_id
1 'polypeptide(L)'
;MLAAEVAGLGNYGMRGTRHSVGMEVLDRLARQLAVAEGWRVDKRCCADVALATAHGLELVLLKPRRFMNLNGLSVASAAEIYSLGPGDIYLVHDDLDKALGKVAIKLGGSARGHNGVQSCISALQSNEMTRLRIGIGRPEGDVTVPNYVLSPFSAGEREKLDQILAQAVTCLLEHIQSRAPAEPGDRG
;
A
#
# COMPACT_ATOMS: atom_id res chain seq x y z
N MET A 1 11.83 14.75 -10.06
CA MET A 1 11.59 14.87 -8.61
C MET A 1 10.51 13.89 -8.20
N LEU A 2 10.74 13.15 -7.12
CA LEU A 2 9.78 12.18 -6.64
C LEU A 2 8.59 12.88 -6.00
N ALA A 3 7.38 12.44 -6.36
CA ALA A 3 6.13 13.05 -5.92
C ALA A 3 5.48 12.29 -4.76
N ALA A 4 5.65 10.97 -4.69
CA ALA A 4 5.02 10.15 -3.68
C ALA A 4 5.72 8.80 -3.50
N GLU A 5 5.56 8.25 -2.30
CA GLU A 5 5.89 6.88 -1.97
C GLU A 5 4.59 6.09 -1.88
N VAL A 6 4.54 4.92 -2.50
CA VAL A 6 3.40 4.01 -2.40
C VAL A 6 3.89 2.71 -1.78
N ALA A 7 3.48 2.45 -0.55
CA ALA A 7 3.93 1.30 0.23
C ALA A 7 2.81 0.27 0.39
N GLY A 8 3.06 -0.95 -0.08
CA GLY A 8 2.17 -2.08 0.16
C GLY A 8 2.57 -2.81 1.44
N LEU A 9 1.72 -2.74 2.46
CA LEU A 9 2.00 -3.32 3.75
C LEU A 9 1.70 -4.82 3.76
N GLY A 10 2.55 -5.58 4.44
CA GLY A 10 2.40 -7.03 4.54
C GLY A 10 3.53 -7.66 5.30
N ASN A 11 3.47 -8.99 5.44
CA ASN A 11 4.54 -9.80 6.00
C ASN A 11 5.38 -10.36 4.85
N TYR A 12 6.65 -9.97 4.83
CA TYR A 12 7.57 -10.45 3.82
C TYR A 12 7.65 -11.98 3.85
N GLY A 13 7.56 -12.61 2.68
CA GLY A 13 7.59 -14.06 2.55
C GLY A 13 6.22 -14.74 2.75
N MET A 14 5.17 -13.99 3.09
CA MET A 14 3.83 -14.53 3.30
C MET A 14 2.84 -14.05 2.22
N ARG A 15 3.23 -14.19 0.96
CA ARG A 15 2.35 -13.79 -0.16
C ARG A 15 1.09 -14.66 -0.19
N GLY A 16 0.01 -14.07 -0.71
CA GLY A 16 -1.26 -14.77 -0.83
C GLY A 16 -2.10 -14.76 0.42
N THR A 17 -1.60 -14.28 1.54
CA THR A 17 -2.40 -14.11 2.76
C THR A 17 -3.20 -12.81 2.71
N ARG A 18 -4.31 -12.77 3.46
CA ARG A 18 -5.15 -11.57 3.52
C ARG A 18 -4.38 -10.35 3.98
N HIS A 19 -3.50 -10.53 4.97
CA HIS A 19 -2.73 -9.43 5.56
C HIS A 19 -1.69 -8.85 4.60
N SER A 20 -1.30 -9.59 3.57
CA SER A 20 -0.31 -9.16 2.59
C SER A 20 -0.95 -8.68 1.26
N VAL A 21 -2.26 -8.45 1.23
CA VAL A 21 -2.94 -7.99 0.01
C VAL A 21 -2.39 -6.65 -0.49
N GLY A 22 -1.93 -5.79 0.40
CA GLY A 22 -1.30 -4.53 0.01
C GLY A 22 -0.08 -4.73 -0.89
N MET A 23 0.71 -5.77 -0.64
CA MET A 23 1.85 -6.11 -1.49
C MET A 23 1.40 -6.60 -2.88
N GLU A 24 0.29 -7.34 -2.94
CA GLU A 24 -0.27 -7.80 -4.22
C GLU A 24 -0.77 -6.61 -5.06
N VAL A 25 -1.32 -5.58 -4.41
CA VAL A 25 -1.69 -4.33 -5.09
C VAL A 25 -0.47 -3.67 -5.71
N LEU A 26 0.65 -3.62 -4.97
CA LEU A 26 1.90 -3.05 -5.49
C LEU A 26 2.44 -3.82 -6.67
N ASP A 27 2.35 -5.15 -6.66
CA ASP A 27 2.75 -5.96 -7.80
C ASP A 27 1.90 -5.65 -9.04
N ARG A 28 0.58 -5.50 -8.84
CA ARG A 28 -0.34 -5.14 -9.92
C ARG A 28 -0.06 -3.73 -10.45
N LEU A 29 0.19 -2.80 -9.56
CA LEU A 29 0.54 -1.42 -9.91
C LEU A 29 1.84 -1.39 -10.74
N ALA A 30 2.87 -2.11 -10.31
CA ALA A 30 4.13 -2.18 -11.03
C ALA A 30 3.95 -2.73 -12.45
N ARG A 31 3.11 -3.75 -12.62
CA ARG A 31 2.78 -4.28 -13.95
C ARG A 31 2.09 -3.24 -14.82
N GLN A 32 1.12 -2.54 -14.26
CA GLN A 32 0.37 -1.53 -15.01
C GLN A 32 1.25 -0.35 -15.42
N LEU A 33 2.23 0.01 -14.60
CA LEU A 33 3.17 1.08 -14.90
C LEU A 33 4.42 0.60 -15.67
N ALA A 34 4.42 -0.66 -16.08
CA ALA A 34 5.49 -1.30 -16.88
C ALA A 34 6.85 -1.32 -16.16
N VAL A 35 6.85 -1.46 -14.84
CA VAL A 35 8.08 -1.56 -14.04
C VAL A 35 8.16 -2.86 -13.23
N ALA A 36 7.38 -3.89 -13.62
CA ALA A 36 7.34 -5.16 -12.89
C ALA A 36 8.72 -5.86 -12.80
N GLU A 37 9.60 -5.61 -13.75
CA GLU A 37 10.97 -6.15 -13.72
C GLU A 37 11.97 -5.20 -13.09
N GLY A 38 11.51 -4.04 -12.63
CA GLY A 38 12.34 -2.99 -12.01
C GLY A 38 12.52 -3.11 -10.51
N TRP A 39 11.89 -4.10 -9.88
CA TRP A 39 12.05 -4.30 -8.44
C TRP A 39 13.49 -4.62 -8.07
N ARG A 40 14.04 -3.89 -7.11
CA ARG A 40 15.38 -4.10 -6.56
C ARG A 40 15.31 -4.11 -5.05
N VAL A 41 16.10 -4.96 -4.42
CA VAL A 41 16.26 -4.93 -2.96
C VAL A 41 17.09 -3.70 -2.61
N ASP A 42 16.52 -2.82 -1.79
CA ASP A 42 17.25 -1.67 -1.25
C ASP A 42 17.53 -1.92 0.23
N LYS A 43 18.77 -2.18 0.56
CA LYS A 43 19.20 -2.50 1.94
C LYS A 43 19.07 -1.30 2.86
N ARG A 44 19.11 -0.08 2.32
CA ARG A 44 19.02 1.15 3.14
C ARG A 44 17.67 1.24 3.84
N CYS A 45 16.61 0.78 3.19
CA CYS A 45 15.27 0.78 3.78
C CYS A 45 14.69 -0.62 4.01
N CYS A 46 15.48 -1.67 3.75
CA CYS A 46 15.05 -3.06 3.92
C CYS A 46 13.72 -3.35 3.21
N ALA A 47 13.68 -3.08 1.92
CA ALA A 47 12.48 -3.21 1.12
C ALA A 47 12.81 -3.54 -0.33
N ASP A 48 11.81 -4.10 -1.03
CA ASP A 48 11.82 -4.13 -2.50
C ASP A 48 11.32 -2.77 -2.98
N VAL A 49 12.06 -2.15 -3.88
CA VAL A 49 11.78 -0.81 -4.39
C VAL A 49 11.75 -0.83 -5.90
N ALA A 50 10.79 -0.16 -6.49
CA ALA A 50 10.74 0.12 -7.93
C ALA A 50 10.38 1.59 -8.14
N LEU A 51 11.02 2.23 -9.10
CA LEU A 51 10.71 3.60 -9.48
C LEU A 51 9.80 3.59 -10.70
N ALA A 52 8.75 4.37 -10.66
CA ALA A 52 7.74 4.40 -11.72
C ALA A 52 7.31 5.83 -12.01
N THR A 53 6.67 6.03 -13.15
CA THR A 53 6.06 7.31 -13.51
C THR A 53 4.59 7.09 -13.84
N ALA A 54 3.74 7.93 -13.29
CA ALA A 54 2.30 7.92 -13.55
C ALA A 54 1.81 9.37 -13.63
N HIS A 55 1.08 9.71 -14.67
CA HIS A 55 0.56 11.07 -14.88
C HIS A 55 1.65 12.16 -14.77
N GLY A 56 2.84 11.88 -15.26
CA GLY A 56 3.97 12.80 -15.17
C GLY A 56 4.62 12.90 -13.81
N LEU A 57 4.16 12.14 -12.83
CA LEU A 57 4.68 12.11 -11.47
C LEU A 57 5.60 10.92 -11.26
N GLU A 58 6.72 11.13 -10.58
CA GLU A 58 7.62 10.06 -10.21
C GLU A 58 7.22 9.45 -8.88
N LEU A 59 7.12 8.12 -8.86
CA LEU A 59 6.67 7.36 -7.71
C LEU A 59 7.74 6.38 -7.23
N VAL A 60 7.86 6.25 -5.90
CA VAL A 60 8.63 5.16 -5.27
C VAL A 60 7.64 4.10 -4.85
N LEU A 61 7.72 2.92 -5.46
CA LEU A 61 6.91 1.76 -5.09
C LEU A 61 7.70 0.93 -4.09
N LEU A 62 7.07 0.56 -2.98
CA LEU A 62 7.76 -0.07 -1.86
C LEU A 62 7.00 -1.29 -1.34
N LYS A 63 7.73 -2.40 -1.17
CA LYS A 63 7.23 -3.57 -0.43
C LYS A 63 8.23 -3.86 0.70
N PRO A 64 7.89 -3.57 1.97
CA PRO A 64 8.82 -3.83 3.08
C PRO A 64 9.23 -5.30 3.17
N ARG A 65 10.51 -5.54 3.42
CA ARG A 65 11.06 -6.90 3.62
C ARG A 65 11.13 -7.20 5.12
N ARG A 66 10.01 -6.94 5.82
CA ARG A 66 9.88 -7.06 7.27
C ARG A 66 8.54 -7.68 7.60
N PHE A 67 8.35 -8.10 8.85
CA PHE A 67 7.02 -8.44 9.34
C PHE A 67 6.15 -7.19 9.46
N MET A 68 4.84 -7.40 9.47
CA MET A 68 3.86 -6.30 9.44
C MET A 68 4.11 -5.23 10.51
N ASN A 69 4.38 -5.66 11.74
CA ASN A 69 4.59 -4.74 12.86
C ASN A 69 5.88 -3.91 12.78
N LEU A 70 6.73 -4.19 11.81
CA LEU A 70 7.98 -3.45 11.56
C LEU A 70 7.98 -2.75 10.20
N ASN A 71 6.88 -2.82 9.46
CA ASN A 71 6.80 -2.20 8.13
C ASN A 71 7.11 -0.70 8.15
N GLY A 72 6.75 -0.03 9.23
CA GLY A 72 6.98 1.41 9.37
C GLY A 72 8.44 1.82 9.29
N LEU A 73 9.35 0.95 9.74
CA LEU A 73 10.79 1.23 9.66
C LEU A 73 11.25 1.37 8.20
N SER A 74 10.75 0.50 7.33
CA SER A 74 11.06 0.57 5.90
C SER A 74 10.41 1.78 5.24
N VAL A 75 9.16 2.05 5.56
CA VAL A 75 8.42 3.20 5.00
C VAL A 75 9.09 4.52 5.38
N ALA A 76 9.47 4.68 6.65
CA ALA A 76 10.12 5.89 7.13
C ALA A 76 11.53 6.06 6.53
N SER A 77 12.30 4.97 6.44
CA SER A 77 13.64 5.02 5.84
C SER A 77 13.58 5.42 4.37
N ALA A 78 12.63 4.87 3.61
CA ALA A 78 12.45 5.23 2.20
C ALA A 78 12.04 6.70 2.07
N ALA A 79 11.13 7.19 2.90
CA ALA A 79 10.72 8.59 2.88
C ALA A 79 11.91 9.53 3.12
N GLU A 80 12.79 9.19 4.04
CA GLU A 80 14.01 9.96 4.30
C GLU A 80 14.96 9.95 3.09
N ILE A 81 15.21 8.76 2.52
CA ILE A 81 16.09 8.60 1.37
C ILE A 81 15.61 9.46 0.19
N TYR A 82 14.32 9.50 -0.05
CA TYR A 82 13.74 10.20 -1.19
C TYR A 82 13.20 11.59 -0.86
N SER A 83 13.48 12.09 0.35
CA SER A 83 13.09 13.43 0.81
C SER A 83 11.58 13.68 0.74
N LEU A 84 10.78 12.69 1.16
CA LEU A 84 9.33 12.76 1.17
C LEU A 84 8.82 12.93 2.61
N GLY A 85 7.79 13.75 2.78
CA GLY A 85 7.10 13.91 4.05
C GLY A 85 5.92 12.93 4.18
N PRO A 86 5.32 12.84 5.41
CA PRO A 86 4.18 11.94 5.63
C PRO A 86 3.00 12.16 4.67
N GLY A 87 2.75 13.41 4.27
CA GLY A 87 1.68 13.74 3.33
C GLY A 87 1.92 13.24 1.90
N ASP A 88 3.14 12.81 1.59
CA ASP A 88 3.52 12.28 0.28
C ASP A 88 3.49 10.75 0.25
N ILE A 89 3.00 10.11 1.30
CA ILE A 89 3.02 8.66 1.45
C ILE A 89 1.62 8.07 1.36
N TYR A 90 1.49 7.02 0.54
CA TYR A 90 0.30 6.19 0.44
C TYR A 90 0.61 4.84 1.08
N LEU A 91 -0.23 4.43 2.03
CA LEU A 91 -0.17 3.10 2.64
C LEU A 91 -1.31 2.26 2.08
N VAL A 92 -0.97 1.14 1.44
CA VAL A 92 -1.95 0.21 0.89
C VAL A 92 -2.04 -1.00 1.81
N HIS A 93 -3.22 -1.28 2.36
CA HIS A 93 -3.35 -2.30 3.39
C HIS A 93 -4.74 -2.94 3.42
N ASP A 94 -4.82 -4.11 4.05
CA ASP A 94 -6.06 -4.81 4.32
C ASP A 94 -6.90 -4.09 5.37
N ASP A 95 -8.22 -4.27 5.30
CA ASP A 95 -9.16 -3.68 6.26
C ASP A 95 -10.25 -4.70 6.63
N LEU A 96 -10.25 -5.11 7.91
CA LEU A 96 -11.24 -6.04 8.46
C LEU A 96 -12.65 -5.46 8.51
N ASP A 97 -12.77 -4.13 8.58
CA ASP A 97 -14.05 -3.45 8.74
C ASP A 97 -14.72 -3.11 7.41
N LYS A 98 -14.11 -3.54 6.30
CA LYS A 98 -14.70 -3.43 4.96
C LYS A 98 -14.93 -4.81 4.37
N ALA A 99 -16.07 -4.99 3.74
CA ALA A 99 -16.39 -6.23 3.04
C ALA A 99 -15.42 -6.47 1.87
N LEU A 100 -15.17 -7.72 1.56
CA LEU A 100 -14.39 -8.10 0.40
C LEU A 100 -14.99 -7.48 -0.86
N GLY A 101 -14.16 -6.88 -1.69
CA GLY A 101 -14.59 -6.17 -2.90
C GLY A 101 -14.76 -4.66 -2.72
N LYS A 102 -14.67 -4.16 -1.49
CA LYS A 102 -14.73 -2.73 -1.21
C LYS A 102 -13.31 -2.17 -1.08
N VAL A 103 -13.09 -1.05 -1.75
CA VAL A 103 -11.82 -0.33 -1.74
C VAL A 103 -12.12 1.14 -1.47
N ALA A 104 -11.38 1.78 -0.58
CA ALA A 104 -11.59 3.19 -0.27
C ALA A 104 -10.32 3.91 0.14
N ILE A 105 -10.26 5.19 -0.19
CA ILE A 105 -9.23 6.11 0.27
C ILE A 105 -9.65 6.70 1.63
N LYS A 106 -8.67 6.82 2.53
CA LYS A 106 -8.83 7.55 3.79
C LYS A 106 -7.66 8.50 3.96
N LEU A 107 -7.95 9.77 4.22
CA LEU A 107 -6.94 10.80 4.42
C LEU A 107 -6.53 10.85 5.90
N GLY A 108 -5.44 10.17 6.24
CA GLY A 108 -4.91 10.19 7.61
C GLY A 108 -5.78 9.48 8.64
N GLY A 109 -5.45 9.69 9.90
CA GLY A 109 -6.19 9.17 11.04
C GLY A 109 -5.53 8.00 11.74
N SER A 110 -6.24 7.40 12.72
CA SER A 110 -5.72 6.31 13.53
C SER A 110 -5.53 5.02 12.72
N ALA A 111 -4.74 4.11 13.27
CA ALA A 111 -4.48 2.80 12.65
C ALA A 111 -5.66 1.83 12.76
N ARG A 112 -6.61 2.09 13.64
CA ARG A 112 -7.78 1.21 13.90
C ARG A 112 -7.38 -0.25 14.15
N GLY A 113 -6.29 -0.45 14.90
CA GLY A 113 -5.81 -1.79 15.26
C GLY A 113 -4.94 -2.46 14.19
N HIS A 114 -4.70 -1.84 13.05
CA HIS A 114 -3.82 -2.42 12.03
C HIS A 114 -2.36 -2.19 12.43
N ASN A 115 -1.62 -3.28 12.69
CA ASN A 115 -0.25 -3.21 13.22
C ASN A 115 0.73 -2.55 12.24
N GLY A 116 0.57 -2.77 10.95
CA GLY A 116 1.43 -2.14 9.93
C GLY A 116 1.23 -0.65 9.83
N VAL A 117 -0.02 -0.20 9.86
CA VAL A 117 -0.34 1.24 9.86
C VAL A 117 0.18 1.87 11.15
N GLN A 118 -0.01 1.22 12.31
CA GLN A 118 0.51 1.72 13.58
C GLN A 118 2.04 1.82 13.55
N SER A 119 2.71 0.84 12.98
CA SER A 119 4.16 0.87 12.79
C SER A 119 4.60 2.09 11.99
N CYS A 120 3.87 2.42 10.92
CA CYS A 120 4.16 3.60 10.11
C CYS A 120 3.91 4.91 10.88
N ILE A 121 2.81 4.99 11.62
CA ILE A 121 2.50 6.16 12.46
C ILE A 121 3.62 6.39 13.48
N SER A 122 4.07 5.33 14.13
CA SER A 122 5.12 5.41 15.13
C SER A 122 6.46 5.83 14.52
N ALA A 123 6.85 5.21 13.40
CA ALA A 123 8.13 5.50 12.75
C ALA A 123 8.20 6.87 12.12
N LEU A 124 7.09 7.35 11.56
CA LEU A 124 6.99 8.66 10.90
C LEU A 124 6.58 9.76 11.89
N GLN A 125 6.15 9.41 13.10
CA GLN A 125 5.61 10.33 14.10
C GLN A 125 4.49 11.22 13.52
N SER A 126 3.63 10.62 12.71
CA SER A 126 2.53 11.29 12.04
C SER A 126 1.48 10.28 11.63
N ASN A 127 0.22 10.72 11.59
CA ASN A 127 -0.89 9.93 11.05
C ASN A 127 -1.45 10.50 9.75
N GLU A 128 -0.68 11.37 9.08
CA GLU A 128 -1.16 12.10 7.90
C GLU A 128 -1.14 11.27 6.61
N MET A 129 -0.50 10.09 6.62
CA MET A 129 -0.40 9.29 5.40
C MET A 129 -1.76 8.92 4.86
N THR A 130 -1.93 9.03 3.56
CA THR A 130 -3.14 8.58 2.88
C THR A 130 -3.19 7.06 2.84
N ARG A 131 -4.37 6.49 3.07
CA ARG A 131 -4.58 5.03 3.12
C ARG A 131 -5.45 4.58 1.96
N LEU A 132 -5.00 3.58 1.23
CA LEU A 132 -5.87 2.80 0.36
C LEU A 132 -6.24 1.54 1.14
N ARG A 133 -7.51 1.42 1.51
CA ARG A 133 -8.02 0.32 2.33
C ARG A 133 -8.67 -0.73 1.45
N ILE A 134 -8.18 -1.96 1.55
CA ILE A 134 -8.68 -3.10 0.78
C ILE A 134 -9.51 -3.97 1.72
N GLY A 135 -10.82 -4.02 1.52
CA GLY A 135 -11.70 -4.81 2.36
C GLY A 135 -11.41 -6.30 2.26
N ILE A 136 -11.29 -6.96 3.41
CA ILE A 136 -11.12 -8.41 3.51
C ILE A 136 -12.23 -9.07 4.33
N GLY A 137 -13.10 -8.27 4.96
CA GLY A 137 -14.15 -8.76 5.85
C GLY A 137 -13.59 -9.24 7.18
N ARG A 138 -14.49 -9.59 8.10
CA ARG A 138 -14.11 -10.15 9.40
C ARG A 138 -14.25 -11.66 9.41
N PRO A 139 -13.46 -12.36 10.25
CA PRO A 139 -13.59 -13.81 10.37
C PRO A 139 -14.95 -14.19 10.96
N GLU A 140 -15.42 -15.37 10.59
CA GLU A 140 -16.65 -15.96 11.11
C GLU A 140 -16.34 -17.12 12.04
N GLY A 141 -17.28 -17.44 12.94
CA GLY A 141 -17.15 -18.57 13.87
C GLY A 141 -16.01 -18.37 14.86
N ASP A 142 -15.27 -19.43 15.12
CA ASP A 142 -14.21 -19.47 16.12
C ASP A 142 -12.85 -19.01 15.61
N VAL A 143 -12.77 -18.53 14.37
CA VAL A 143 -11.50 -18.05 13.78
C VAL A 143 -11.11 -16.71 14.42
N THR A 144 -9.92 -16.67 15.01
CA THR A 144 -9.39 -15.43 15.60
C THR A 144 -8.92 -14.47 14.51
N VAL A 145 -8.89 -13.16 14.81
CA VAL A 145 -8.39 -12.15 13.88
C VAL A 145 -6.93 -12.44 13.44
N PRO A 146 -5.99 -12.76 14.36
CA PRO A 146 -4.62 -13.07 13.92
C PRO A 146 -4.55 -14.25 12.96
N ASN A 147 -5.31 -15.32 13.22
CA ASN A 147 -5.33 -16.48 12.33
C ASN A 147 -5.97 -16.16 10.99
N TYR A 148 -7.02 -15.35 10.98
CA TYR A 148 -7.72 -14.96 9.76
C TYR A 148 -6.82 -14.13 8.83
N VAL A 149 -6.19 -13.08 9.34
CA VAL A 149 -5.37 -12.20 8.50
C VAL A 149 -4.12 -12.89 7.97
N LEU A 150 -3.59 -13.87 8.70
CA LEU A 150 -2.43 -14.64 8.28
C LEU A 150 -2.79 -15.83 7.40
N SER A 151 -4.06 -16.10 7.18
CA SER A 151 -4.50 -17.19 6.31
C SER A 151 -4.60 -16.73 4.85
N PRO A 152 -4.43 -17.66 3.89
CA PRO A 152 -4.61 -17.33 2.48
C PRO A 152 -6.08 -17.04 2.17
N PHE A 153 -6.31 -16.30 1.09
CA PHE A 153 -7.65 -16.15 0.56
C PHE A 153 -8.20 -17.51 0.14
N SER A 154 -9.50 -17.73 0.37
CA SER A 154 -10.18 -18.93 -0.11
C SER A 154 -10.23 -18.95 -1.64
N ALA A 155 -10.55 -20.11 -2.22
CA ALA A 155 -10.70 -20.23 -3.68
C ALA A 155 -11.76 -19.27 -4.22
N GLY A 156 -12.90 -19.12 -3.53
CA GLY A 156 -13.95 -18.19 -3.94
C GLY A 156 -13.54 -16.74 -3.83
N GLU A 157 -12.77 -16.39 -2.80
CA GLU A 157 -12.21 -15.04 -2.66
C GLU A 157 -11.18 -14.75 -3.74
N ARG A 158 -10.33 -15.73 -4.09
CA ARG A 158 -9.33 -15.61 -5.15
C ARG A 158 -9.94 -15.33 -6.52
N GLU A 159 -11.10 -15.87 -6.81
CA GLU A 159 -11.80 -15.60 -8.07
C GLU A 159 -12.15 -14.12 -8.23
N LYS A 160 -12.41 -13.44 -7.11
CA LYS A 160 -12.74 -12.01 -7.10
C LYS A 160 -11.52 -11.13 -7.00
N LEU A 161 -10.39 -11.67 -6.55
CA LEU A 161 -9.23 -10.88 -6.17
C LEU A 161 -8.64 -10.12 -7.36
N ASP A 162 -8.57 -10.69 -8.54
CA ASP A 162 -8.04 -10.01 -9.72
C ASP A 162 -8.78 -8.69 -9.99
N GLN A 163 -10.10 -8.72 -9.93
CA GLN A 163 -10.92 -7.53 -10.13
C GLN A 163 -10.73 -6.52 -9.00
N ILE A 164 -10.60 -6.99 -7.76
CA ILE A 164 -10.36 -6.13 -6.59
C ILE A 164 -9.02 -5.42 -6.74
N LEU A 165 -7.97 -6.13 -7.13
CA LEU A 165 -6.65 -5.54 -7.35
C LEU A 165 -6.67 -4.50 -8.46
N ALA A 166 -7.36 -4.77 -9.55
CA ALA A 166 -7.52 -3.81 -10.64
C ALA A 166 -8.24 -2.55 -10.17
N GLN A 167 -9.32 -2.70 -9.40
CA GLN A 167 -10.06 -1.58 -8.83
C GLN A 167 -9.19 -0.77 -7.85
N ALA A 168 -8.39 -1.43 -7.03
CA ALA A 168 -7.49 -0.78 -6.09
C ALA A 168 -6.46 0.08 -6.82
N VAL A 169 -5.84 -0.44 -7.87
CA VAL A 169 -4.87 0.30 -8.67
C VAL A 169 -5.51 1.51 -9.33
N THR A 170 -6.71 1.37 -9.90
CA THR A 170 -7.44 2.48 -10.52
C THR A 170 -7.73 3.57 -9.49
N CYS A 171 -8.24 3.20 -8.32
CA CYS A 171 -8.56 4.12 -7.23
C CYS A 171 -7.30 4.89 -6.78
N LEU A 172 -6.20 4.19 -6.62
CA LEU A 172 -4.93 4.77 -6.20
C LEU A 172 -4.40 5.77 -7.23
N LEU A 173 -4.37 5.39 -8.51
CA LEU A 173 -3.86 6.25 -9.59
C LEU A 173 -4.73 7.48 -9.79
N GLU A 174 -6.04 7.37 -9.66
CA GLU A 174 -6.95 8.51 -9.73
C GLU A 174 -6.66 9.51 -8.60
N HIS A 175 -6.42 9.02 -7.39
CA HIS A 175 -6.10 9.90 -6.27
C HIS A 175 -4.74 10.57 -6.45
N ILE A 176 -3.75 9.84 -6.92
CA ILE A 176 -2.42 10.40 -7.23
C ILE A 176 -2.54 11.48 -8.30
N GLN A 177 -3.31 11.23 -9.35
CA GLN A 177 -3.54 12.20 -10.42
C GLN A 177 -4.19 13.47 -9.88
N SER A 178 -5.15 13.35 -8.96
CA SER A 178 -5.85 14.50 -8.37
C SER A 178 -4.91 15.43 -7.59
N ARG A 179 -3.76 14.93 -7.15
CA ARG A 179 -2.74 15.70 -6.45
C ARG A 179 -1.70 16.31 -7.38
N ALA A 180 -1.72 15.95 -8.67
CA ALA A 180 -0.76 16.49 -9.63
C ALA A 180 -0.99 17.99 -9.80
N PRO A 181 0.09 18.82 -9.87
CA PRO A 181 -0.10 20.22 -10.17
C PRO A 181 -0.67 20.40 -11.58
N ALA A 182 -1.47 21.45 -11.77
CA ALA A 182 -2.02 21.76 -13.08
C ALA A 182 -0.89 22.04 -14.09
N GLU A 183 -1.09 21.59 -15.33
CA GLU A 183 -0.17 21.91 -16.41
C GLU A 183 -0.09 23.45 -16.57
N PRO A 184 1.11 24.00 -16.86
CA PRO A 184 1.24 25.46 -17.03
C PRO A 184 0.27 26.07 -18.01
N GLY A 185 -0.14 25.35 -19.06
CA GLY A 185 -1.13 25.82 -20.04
C GLY A 185 -2.57 25.86 -19.52
N ASP A 186 -2.86 25.18 -18.40
CA ASP A 186 -4.20 25.12 -17.83
C ASP A 186 -4.49 26.27 -16.86
N ARG A 187 -3.48 27.08 -16.61
CA ARG A 187 -3.62 28.27 -15.76
C ARG A 187 -3.87 29.49 -16.62
N GLY A 188 -5.05 29.53 -17.12
CA GLY A 188 -5.47 30.66 -17.94
C GLY A 188 -5.62 31.95 -17.17
#